data_e21d45d6bbf9b01ba13d8f6e6a84ff5d
#
_entry.id   e21d45d6bbf9b01ba13d8f6e6a84ff5d
#
_cell.length_a   1.000
_cell.length_b   1.000
_cell.length_c   1.000
_cell.angle_alpha   90.00
_cell.angle_beta   90.00
_cell.angle_gamma   90.00
#
_symmetry.space_group_name_H-M   'P 1'
#
loop_
_entity.id
_entity.type
_entity.pdbx_description
1 polymer ?
#
loop_
_entity_poly.entity_id
_entity_poly.type
_entity_poly.pdbx_seq_one_letter_code
_entity_poly.pdbx_strand_id
1 'polypeptide(L)'
;MLGLIKETIDRLRYKIPLRPRQIQIEITNRCNMDCPMCQREDLGIELEHMSWTHFATVVDKLGQRENITLTGWGEPFIHPRVFDMIAYCKERGHKVMVTSNGLFTKPSMVDDILNSAVDTITFSIDSVNGNETVTDGHTSNKVYENIEAVVKGRKPGTLGVRLQATLHANCDNDLYDVIRYGARIGCDIINVGRLDRQFRPNLERPDAQQERSIFLKADEIARSCGIQLDWLQ
;
A
#
# COMPACT_ATOMS: atom_id res chain seq x y z
N MET A 1 1.78 -1.41 -29.59
CA MET A 1 0.74 -0.79 -30.45
C MET A 1 -0.52 -1.65 -30.54
N LEU A 2 -0.46 -2.92 -30.97
CA LEU A 2 -1.61 -3.83 -31.05
C LEU A 2 -2.37 -4.03 -29.73
N GLY A 3 -1.67 -4.06 -28.58
CA GLY A 3 -2.28 -4.19 -27.27
C GLY A 3 -3.15 -2.99 -26.87
N LEU A 4 -2.69 -1.77 -27.15
CA LEU A 4 -3.43 -0.53 -26.87
C LEU A 4 -4.70 -0.41 -27.72
N ILE A 5 -4.62 -0.81 -28.99
CA ILE A 5 -5.77 -0.80 -29.92
C ILE A 5 -6.83 -1.79 -29.45
N LYS A 6 -6.41 -2.99 -29.06
CA LYS A 6 -7.33 -4.01 -28.53
C LYS A 6 -8.02 -3.54 -27.25
N GLU A 7 -7.28 -2.93 -26.35
CA GLU A 7 -7.81 -2.37 -25.09
C GLU A 7 -8.83 -1.26 -25.34
N THR A 8 -8.54 -0.36 -26.29
CA THR A 8 -9.46 0.70 -26.69
C THR A 8 -10.75 0.14 -27.29
N ILE A 9 -10.63 -0.88 -28.16
CA ILE A 9 -11.78 -1.56 -28.77
C ILE A 9 -12.61 -2.30 -27.70
N ASP A 10 -11.97 -2.95 -26.73
CA ASP A 10 -12.67 -3.67 -25.66
C ASP A 10 -13.38 -2.72 -24.71
N ARG A 11 -12.80 -1.54 -24.41
CA ARG A 11 -13.47 -0.45 -23.68
C ARG A 11 -14.68 0.10 -24.43
N LEU A 12 -14.56 0.33 -25.74
CA LEU A 12 -15.66 0.81 -26.58
C LEU A 12 -16.81 -0.21 -26.72
N ARG A 13 -16.54 -1.50 -26.54
CA ARG A 13 -17.52 -2.58 -26.60
C ARG A 13 -18.04 -3.02 -25.23
N TYR A 14 -17.70 -2.32 -24.15
CA TYR A 14 -18.06 -2.68 -22.76
C TYR A 14 -17.68 -4.13 -22.41
N LYS A 15 -16.64 -4.68 -23.04
CA LYS A 15 -16.16 -6.01 -22.71
C LYS A 15 -15.31 -5.94 -21.44
N ILE A 16 -15.68 -6.72 -20.45
CA ILE A 16 -14.86 -6.96 -19.26
C ILE A 16 -13.57 -7.65 -19.72
N PRO A 17 -12.38 -7.19 -19.28
CA PRO A 17 -11.14 -7.89 -19.56
C PRO A 17 -11.26 -9.35 -19.12
N LEU A 18 -10.82 -10.27 -19.97
CA LEU A 18 -10.88 -11.72 -19.69
C LEU A 18 -10.05 -12.11 -18.44
N ARG A 19 -9.13 -11.24 -18.02
CA ARG A 19 -8.29 -11.43 -16.84
C ARG A 19 -8.11 -10.11 -16.11
N PRO A 20 -8.18 -10.10 -14.76
CA PRO A 20 -7.82 -8.93 -13.97
C PRO A 20 -6.32 -8.62 -14.16
N ARG A 21 -5.96 -7.35 -14.18
CA ARG A 21 -4.54 -6.91 -14.26
C ARG A 21 -3.86 -6.93 -12.90
N GLN A 22 -4.63 -6.81 -11.86
CA GLN A 22 -4.19 -6.78 -10.47
C GLN A 22 -5.18 -7.54 -9.63
N ILE A 23 -4.67 -8.34 -8.71
CA ILE A 23 -5.46 -9.18 -7.81
C ILE A 23 -5.03 -8.83 -6.40
N GLN A 24 -5.99 -8.46 -5.57
CA GLN A 24 -5.79 -8.25 -4.16
C GLN A 24 -6.18 -9.52 -3.40
N ILE A 25 -5.30 -9.97 -2.51
CA ILE A 25 -5.58 -11.10 -1.61
C ILE A 25 -5.35 -10.62 -0.18
N GLU A 26 -6.42 -10.64 0.61
CA GLU A 26 -6.34 -10.41 2.04
C GLU A 26 -5.93 -11.72 2.72
N ILE A 27 -4.67 -11.80 3.15
CA ILE A 27 -4.14 -12.99 3.82
C ILE A 27 -4.41 -12.98 5.32
N THR A 28 -4.78 -11.83 5.87
CA THR A 28 -5.20 -11.66 7.26
C THR A 28 -5.99 -10.36 7.41
N ASN A 29 -7.00 -10.39 8.27
CA ASN A 29 -7.70 -9.20 8.76
C ASN A 29 -7.28 -8.81 10.19
N ARG A 30 -6.30 -9.53 10.79
CA ARG A 30 -5.65 -9.13 12.04
C ARG A 30 -4.65 -8.01 11.77
N CYS A 31 -4.56 -7.05 12.69
CA CYS A 31 -3.61 -5.94 12.61
C CYS A 31 -3.02 -5.67 14.00
N ASN A 32 -1.80 -5.17 14.04
CA ASN A 32 -1.11 -4.73 15.26
C ASN A 32 -1.24 -3.21 15.48
N MET A 33 -2.06 -2.54 14.69
CA MET A 33 -2.45 -1.14 14.83
C MET A 33 -3.96 -0.99 14.90
N ASP A 34 -4.40 0.11 15.52
CA ASP A 34 -5.80 0.47 15.66
C ASP A 34 -6.04 1.90 15.17
N CYS A 35 -5.90 2.07 13.84
CA CYS A 35 -6.01 3.38 13.22
C CYS A 35 -7.43 3.92 13.29
N PRO A 36 -7.66 5.18 13.71
CA PRO A 36 -8.99 5.76 13.89
C PRO A 36 -9.87 5.76 12.62
N MET A 37 -9.25 5.78 11.44
CA MET A 37 -9.95 5.72 10.15
C MET A 37 -10.24 4.30 9.68
N CYS A 38 -9.62 3.28 10.29
CA CYS A 38 -9.77 1.90 9.86
C CYS A 38 -11.18 1.39 10.16
N GLN A 39 -11.80 0.80 9.15
CA GLN A 39 -13.17 0.28 9.25
C GLN A 39 -13.21 -1.20 9.67
N ARG A 40 -12.05 -1.80 9.95
CA ARG A 40 -11.91 -3.23 10.25
C ARG A 40 -12.86 -3.72 11.35
N GLU A 41 -12.96 -2.95 12.44
CA GLU A 41 -13.82 -3.32 13.58
C GLU A 41 -15.32 -3.18 13.27
N ASP A 42 -15.67 -2.25 12.36
CA ASP A 42 -17.07 -2.00 11.98
C ASP A 42 -17.62 -3.09 11.05
N LEU A 43 -16.76 -3.92 10.47
CA LEU A 43 -17.20 -5.01 9.57
C LEU A 43 -17.90 -6.14 10.32
N GLY A 44 -17.70 -6.27 11.65
CA GLY A 44 -18.34 -7.32 12.46
C GLY A 44 -17.92 -8.74 12.05
N ILE A 45 -16.75 -8.91 11.42
CA ILE A 45 -16.21 -10.19 10.97
C ILE A 45 -15.21 -10.75 11.99
N GLU A 46 -15.09 -12.06 12.05
CA GLU A 46 -14.09 -12.72 12.88
C GLU A 46 -12.68 -12.39 12.39
N LEU A 47 -11.77 -12.08 13.33
CA LEU A 47 -10.38 -11.77 13.01
C LEU A 47 -9.58 -13.08 12.88
N GLU A 48 -9.04 -13.32 11.67
CA GLU A 48 -8.34 -14.56 11.36
C GLU A 48 -7.17 -14.38 10.39
N HIS A 49 -6.37 -15.41 10.25
CA HIS A 49 -5.39 -15.58 9.19
C HIS A 49 -5.92 -16.54 8.14
N MET A 50 -5.73 -16.20 6.85
CA MET A 50 -6.05 -17.12 5.77
C MET A 50 -5.22 -18.40 5.89
N SER A 51 -5.86 -19.55 5.83
CA SER A 51 -5.14 -20.81 5.85
C SER A 51 -4.28 -20.99 4.58
N TRP A 52 -3.19 -21.74 4.73
CA TRP A 52 -2.33 -22.07 3.59
C TRP A 52 -3.09 -22.74 2.44
N THR A 53 -3.97 -23.66 2.77
CA THR A 53 -4.77 -24.41 1.79
C THR A 53 -5.67 -23.48 0.98
N HIS A 54 -6.34 -22.53 1.64
CA HIS A 54 -7.15 -21.54 0.95
C HIS A 54 -6.31 -20.64 0.06
N PHE A 55 -5.19 -20.12 0.58
CA PHE A 55 -4.26 -19.28 -0.18
C PHE A 55 -3.77 -20.00 -1.44
N ALA A 56 -3.21 -21.19 -1.29
CA ALA A 56 -2.71 -21.99 -2.41
C ALA A 56 -3.81 -22.27 -3.46
N THR A 57 -5.02 -22.63 -2.99
CA THR A 57 -6.16 -22.86 -3.88
C THR A 57 -6.54 -21.62 -4.69
N VAL A 58 -6.47 -20.44 -4.09
CA VAL A 58 -6.73 -19.17 -4.81
C VAL A 58 -5.65 -18.92 -5.85
N VAL A 59 -4.38 -18.98 -5.43
CA VAL A 59 -3.25 -18.68 -6.31
C VAL A 59 -3.16 -19.68 -7.48
N ASP A 60 -3.43 -20.96 -7.25
CA ASP A 60 -3.40 -22.00 -8.30
C ASP A 60 -4.49 -21.81 -9.37
N LYS A 61 -5.56 -21.08 -9.06
CA LYS A 61 -6.63 -20.74 -10.03
C LYS A 61 -6.32 -19.49 -10.84
N LEU A 62 -5.31 -18.73 -10.46
CA LEU A 62 -4.92 -17.52 -11.20
C LEU A 62 -4.21 -17.87 -12.49
N GLY A 63 -4.25 -16.95 -13.46
CA GLY A 63 -3.44 -17.05 -14.65
C GLY A 63 -1.96 -16.90 -14.34
N GLN A 64 -1.13 -17.02 -15.37
CA GLN A 64 0.31 -16.78 -15.21
C GLN A 64 0.62 -15.28 -15.28
N ARG A 65 1.63 -14.84 -14.49
CA ARG A 65 2.18 -13.48 -14.53
C ARG A 65 1.19 -12.38 -14.14
N GLU A 66 0.28 -12.67 -13.22
CA GLU A 66 -0.58 -11.66 -12.63
C GLU A 66 0.18 -10.80 -11.61
N ASN A 67 -0.30 -9.58 -11.36
CA ASN A 67 0.18 -8.76 -10.25
C ASN A 67 -0.69 -9.06 -9.02
N ILE A 68 -0.09 -9.60 -7.99
CA ILE A 68 -0.77 -9.94 -6.73
C ILE A 68 -0.36 -8.92 -5.67
N THR A 69 -1.34 -8.31 -5.03
CA THR A 69 -1.13 -7.43 -3.88
C THR A 69 -1.65 -8.14 -2.63
N LEU A 70 -0.76 -8.41 -1.69
CA LEU A 70 -1.12 -8.90 -0.36
C LEU A 70 -1.44 -7.68 0.50
N THR A 71 -2.71 -7.42 0.69
CA THR A 71 -3.25 -6.29 1.44
C THR A 71 -4.70 -6.53 1.78
N GLY A 72 -5.21 -5.83 2.77
CA GLY A 72 -6.60 -5.88 3.21
C GLY A 72 -6.78 -4.99 4.43
N TRP A 73 -7.68 -5.37 5.32
CA TRP A 73 -7.91 -4.68 6.59
C TRP A 73 -6.86 -4.99 7.65
N GLY A 74 -6.09 -6.07 7.48
CA GLY A 74 -5.05 -6.49 8.40
C GLY A 74 -3.64 -6.04 7.98
N GLU A 75 -2.66 -6.37 8.85
CA GLU A 75 -1.24 -6.18 8.56
C GLU A 75 -0.63 -7.49 8.03
N PRO A 76 -0.23 -7.56 6.77
CA PRO A 76 0.29 -8.80 6.18
C PRO A 76 1.50 -9.39 6.91
N PHE A 77 2.40 -8.56 7.44
CA PHE A 77 3.62 -9.05 8.09
C PHE A 77 3.41 -9.65 9.49
N ILE A 78 2.21 -9.60 10.05
CA ILE A 78 1.88 -10.41 11.24
C ILE A 78 1.38 -11.82 10.87
N HIS A 79 1.10 -12.08 9.58
CA HIS A 79 0.74 -13.44 9.15
C HIS A 79 1.95 -14.37 9.28
N PRO A 80 1.85 -15.52 10.00
CA PRO A 80 3.03 -16.36 10.32
C PRO A 80 3.71 -16.97 9.08
N ARG A 81 3.02 -17.02 7.94
CA ARG A 81 3.50 -17.61 6.69
C ARG A 81 3.57 -16.62 5.52
N VAL A 82 3.65 -15.32 5.78
CA VAL A 82 3.66 -14.31 4.72
C VAL A 82 4.78 -14.53 3.70
N PHE A 83 5.98 -14.86 4.16
CA PHE A 83 7.12 -15.08 3.26
C PHE A 83 6.99 -16.37 2.44
N ASP A 84 6.39 -17.44 3.00
CA ASP A 84 6.05 -18.64 2.23
C ASP A 84 5.03 -18.31 1.14
N MET A 85 4.04 -17.47 1.45
CA MET A 85 3.01 -17.03 0.50
C MET A 85 3.60 -16.19 -0.63
N ILE A 86 4.52 -15.27 -0.30
CA ILE A 86 5.26 -14.49 -1.29
C ILE A 86 6.05 -15.44 -2.21
N ALA A 87 6.85 -16.34 -1.64
CA ALA A 87 7.64 -17.29 -2.41
C ALA A 87 6.77 -18.15 -3.34
N TYR A 88 5.63 -18.64 -2.84
CA TYR A 88 4.68 -19.44 -3.61
C TYR A 88 4.12 -18.71 -4.83
N CYS A 89 3.79 -17.44 -4.70
CA CYS A 89 3.38 -16.60 -5.83
C CYS A 89 4.52 -16.40 -6.83
N LYS A 90 5.72 -16.14 -6.33
CA LYS A 90 6.92 -15.92 -7.18
C LYS A 90 7.30 -17.16 -7.99
N GLU A 91 7.24 -18.35 -7.40
CA GLU A 91 7.47 -19.63 -8.09
C GLU A 91 6.52 -19.86 -9.27
N ARG A 92 5.32 -19.25 -9.21
CA ARG A 92 4.31 -19.29 -10.30
C ARG A 92 4.45 -18.13 -11.29
N GLY A 93 5.49 -17.33 -11.16
CA GLY A 93 5.82 -16.23 -12.07
C GLY A 93 5.00 -14.95 -11.83
N HIS A 94 4.28 -14.84 -10.71
CA HIS A 94 3.56 -13.63 -10.35
C HIS A 94 4.50 -12.51 -9.87
N LYS A 95 4.08 -11.27 -10.04
CA LYS A 95 4.65 -10.13 -9.31
C LYS A 95 3.90 -9.96 -7.99
N VAL A 96 4.64 -9.78 -6.91
CA VAL A 96 4.07 -9.67 -5.57
C VAL A 96 4.35 -8.29 -4.98
N MET A 97 3.28 -7.65 -4.55
CA MET A 97 3.28 -6.40 -3.81
C MET A 97 2.72 -6.65 -2.41
N VAL A 98 3.21 -5.92 -1.42
CA VAL A 98 2.69 -5.96 -0.05
C VAL A 98 2.41 -4.54 0.41
N THR A 99 1.24 -4.29 1.02
CA THR A 99 0.97 -3.03 1.72
C THR A 99 1.08 -3.28 3.21
N SER A 100 1.84 -2.46 3.92
CA SER A 100 2.16 -2.63 5.34
C SER A 100 2.08 -1.30 6.09
N ASN A 101 1.73 -1.37 7.36
CA ASN A 101 1.82 -0.23 8.27
C ASN A 101 3.26 0.06 8.78
N GLY A 102 4.23 -0.81 8.47
CA GLY A 102 5.63 -0.64 8.84
C GLY A 102 5.96 -0.90 10.32
N LEU A 103 4.97 -1.19 11.16
CA LEU A 103 5.20 -1.53 12.57
C LEU A 103 5.58 -3.00 12.73
N PHE A 104 6.86 -3.29 12.57
CA PHE A 104 7.37 -4.66 12.66
C PHE A 104 7.64 -5.05 14.11
N THR A 105 7.09 -6.20 14.51
CA THR A 105 7.25 -6.75 15.87
C THR A 105 8.49 -7.60 16.03
N LYS A 106 8.98 -8.20 14.92
CA LYS A 106 10.19 -9.05 14.93
C LYS A 106 11.42 -8.22 14.54
N PRO A 107 12.52 -8.30 15.30
CA PRO A 107 13.77 -7.59 14.97
C PRO A 107 14.33 -7.97 13.58
N SER A 108 14.14 -9.23 13.15
CA SER A 108 14.60 -9.73 11.84
C SER A 108 13.74 -9.33 10.65
N MET A 109 12.60 -8.67 10.88
CA MET A 109 11.61 -8.45 9.80
C MET A 109 12.18 -7.67 8.63
N VAL A 110 13.01 -6.66 8.87
CA VAL A 110 13.67 -5.90 7.80
C VAL A 110 14.56 -6.83 6.96
N ASP A 111 15.37 -7.66 7.61
CA ASP A 111 16.23 -8.61 6.92
C ASP A 111 15.41 -9.67 6.15
N ASP A 112 14.33 -10.16 6.76
CA ASP A 112 13.41 -11.12 6.13
C ASP A 112 12.77 -10.51 4.86
N ILE A 113 12.36 -9.24 4.89
CA ILE A 113 11.83 -8.51 3.74
C ILE A 113 12.90 -8.36 2.65
N LEU A 114 14.10 -7.90 3.02
CA LEU A 114 15.20 -7.68 2.08
C LEU A 114 15.70 -8.96 1.40
N ASN A 115 15.58 -10.09 2.08
CA ASN A 115 15.92 -11.42 1.56
C ASN A 115 14.75 -12.13 0.88
N SER A 116 13.53 -11.57 0.97
CA SER A 116 12.37 -12.13 0.29
C SER A 116 12.39 -11.80 -1.20
N ALA A 117 11.51 -12.45 -1.95
CA ALA A 117 11.34 -12.18 -3.38
C ALA A 117 10.20 -11.19 -3.67
N VAL A 118 9.78 -10.38 -2.70
CA VAL A 118 8.75 -9.36 -2.89
C VAL A 118 9.23 -8.30 -3.90
N ASP A 119 8.38 -7.94 -4.87
CA ASP A 119 8.75 -6.98 -5.90
C ASP A 119 8.54 -5.53 -5.45
N THR A 120 7.51 -5.28 -4.64
CA THR A 120 7.20 -3.93 -4.16
C THR A 120 6.60 -3.99 -2.76
N ILE A 121 7.04 -3.09 -1.90
CA ILE A 121 6.40 -2.82 -0.61
C ILE A 121 5.86 -1.40 -0.62
N THR A 122 4.61 -1.24 -0.16
CA THR A 122 3.97 0.06 0.05
C THR A 122 3.76 0.25 1.54
N PHE A 123 4.34 1.30 2.12
CA PHE A 123 4.13 1.65 3.51
C PHE A 123 3.01 2.68 3.63
N SER A 124 1.99 2.36 4.44
CA SER A 124 0.91 3.30 4.77
C SER A 124 1.41 4.26 5.84
N ILE A 125 1.49 5.55 5.50
CA ILE A 125 2.01 6.60 6.38
C ILE A 125 1.33 7.93 6.04
N ASP A 126 0.68 8.53 7.01
CA ASP A 126 -0.10 9.75 6.81
C ASP A 126 0.55 11.00 7.41
N SER A 127 1.52 10.85 8.30
CA SER A 127 2.30 11.94 8.89
C SER A 127 3.73 11.49 9.15
N VAL A 128 4.66 12.42 9.25
CA VAL A 128 6.09 12.19 9.61
C VAL A 128 6.52 12.96 10.84
N ASN A 129 5.63 13.76 11.43
CA ASN A 129 5.93 14.66 12.53
C ASN A 129 5.41 14.14 13.88
N GLY A 130 4.88 12.93 13.95
CA GLY A 130 4.25 12.39 15.14
C GLY A 130 2.98 13.15 15.54
N ASN A 131 2.47 14.02 14.67
CA ASN A 131 1.19 14.68 14.88
C ASN A 131 0.10 13.62 14.79
N GLU A 132 -0.77 13.56 15.77
CA GLU A 132 -1.95 12.69 15.77
C GLU A 132 -2.86 13.11 14.62
N THR A 133 -2.75 12.44 13.51
CA THR A 133 -3.68 12.59 12.38
C THR A 133 -4.84 11.62 12.54
N VAL A 134 -5.89 11.83 11.80
CA VAL A 134 -7.07 10.94 11.75
C VAL A 134 -6.70 9.49 11.41
N THR A 135 -5.55 9.31 10.78
CA THR A 135 -5.09 8.02 10.28
C THR A 135 -4.02 7.40 11.17
N ASP A 136 -3.46 8.19 12.07
CA ASP A 136 -2.27 7.83 12.81
C ASP A 136 -2.60 7.49 14.26
N GLY A 137 -3.08 6.27 14.46
CA GLY A 137 -3.33 5.75 15.80
C GLY A 137 -2.04 5.59 16.63
N HIS A 138 -0.89 5.34 16.00
CA HIS A 138 0.37 5.05 16.69
C HIS A 138 1.58 5.15 15.77
N THR A 139 1.91 6.32 15.22
CA THR A 139 3.21 6.49 14.58
C THR A 139 4.30 6.49 15.64
N SER A 140 4.86 5.34 15.87
CA SER A 140 6.07 5.25 16.65
C SER A 140 7.28 5.59 15.74
N ASN A 141 8.32 6.20 16.29
CA ASN A 141 9.61 6.37 15.61
C ASN A 141 10.08 5.06 14.95
N LYS A 142 9.61 3.92 15.49
CA LYS A 142 9.92 2.58 14.98
C LYS A 142 9.43 2.33 13.57
N VAL A 143 8.28 2.91 13.17
CA VAL A 143 7.78 2.80 11.78
C VAL A 143 8.76 3.47 10.82
N TYR A 144 9.19 4.69 11.12
CA TYR A 144 10.14 5.43 10.27
C TYR A 144 11.50 4.75 10.22
N GLU A 145 12.01 4.27 11.36
CA GLU A 145 13.25 3.49 11.42
C GLU A 145 13.19 2.25 10.53
N ASN A 146 12.08 1.52 10.57
CA ASN A 146 11.87 0.33 9.75
C ASN A 146 11.81 0.68 8.27
N ILE A 147 11.08 1.73 7.88
CA ILE A 147 10.99 2.18 6.48
C ILE A 147 12.38 2.57 5.97
N GLU A 148 13.11 3.39 6.71
CA GLU A 148 14.46 3.83 6.36
C GLU A 148 15.43 2.66 6.25
N ALA A 149 15.32 1.66 7.16
CA ALA A 149 16.14 0.47 7.11
C ALA A 149 15.87 -0.39 5.86
N VAL A 150 14.59 -0.55 5.46
CA VAL A 150 14.23 -1.25 4.22
C VAL A 150 14.77 -0.50 3.00
N VAL A 151 14.54 0.82 2.92
CA VAL A 151 15.04 1.64 1.79
C VAL A 151 16.55 1.57 1.68
N LYS A 152 17.27 1.71 2.80
CA LYS A 152 18.74 1.69 2.84
C LYS A 152 19.31 0.31 2.53
N GLY A 153 18.64 -0.76 2.98
CA GLY A 153 19.12 -2.14 2.83
C GLY A 153 18.83 -2.76 1.47
N ARG A 154 17.88 -2.20 0.71
CA ARG A 154 17.53 -2.75 -0.61
C ARG A 154 18.66 -2.62 -1.63
N LYS A 155 18.81 -3.65 -2.46
CA LYS A 155 19.70 -3.57 -3.61
C LYS A 155 19.01 -2.79 -4.75
N PRO A 156 19.74 -1.96 -5.51
CA PRO A 156 19.17 -1.25 -6.64
C PRO A 156 18.41 -2.17 -7.61
N GLY A 157 17.17 -1.81 -7.94
CA GLY A 157 16.35 -2.53 -8.91
C GLY A 157 15.75 -3.86 -8.42
N THR A 158 15.90 -4.23 -7.15
CA THR A 158 15.36 -5.50 -6.62
C THR A 158 14.01 -5.34 -5.92
N LEU A 159 13.85 -4.29 -5.13
CA LEU A 159 12.66 -4.03 -4.33
C LEU A 159 12.19 -2.59 -4.55
N GLY A 160 10.98 -2.43 -5.08
CA GLY A 160 10.31 -1.14 -5.11
C GLY A 160 9.79 -0.75 -3.72
N VAL A 161 10.02 0.48 -3.29
CA VAL A 161 9.49 1.00 -2.03
C VAL A 161 8.63 2.23 -2.30
N ARG A 162 7.38 2.17 -1.85
CA ARG A 162 6.40 3.24 -2.00
C ARG A 162 5.91 3.69 -0.63
N LEU A 163 5.54 4.95 -0.52
CA LEU A 163 4.70 5.43 0.58
C LEU A 163 3.29 5.65 0.07
N GLN A 164 2.31 5.43 0.93
CA GLN A 164 0.91 5.72 0.64
C GLN A 164 0.33 6.57 1.76
N ALA A 165 -0.16 7.74 1.39
CA ALA A 165 -0.85 8.66 2.27
C ALA A 165 -2.35 8.71 1.95
N THR A 166 -3.16 9.00 2.97
CA THR A 166 -4.61 9.16 2.83
C THR A 166 -4.99 10.63 2.88
N LEU A 167 -5.65 11.10 1.84
CA LEU A 167 -6.18 12.45 1.76
C LEU A 167 -7.45 12.58 2.60
N HIS A 168 -7.38 13.34 3.69
CA HIS A 168 -8.49 13.70 4.55
C HIS A 168 -8.48 15.22 4.82
N ALA A 169 -9.51 15.75 5.47
CA ALA A 169 -9.55 17.17 5.80
C ALA A 169 -8.36 17.56 6.71
N ASN A 170 -7.75 18.71 6.42
CA ASN A 170 -6.62 19.28 7.17
C ASN A 170 -5.31 18.47 7.15
N CYS A 171 -5.14 17.53 6.20
CA CYS A 171 -3.92 16.74 6.08
C CYS A 171 -2.87 17.32 5.11
N ASP A 172 -3.10 18.51 4.56
CA ASP A 172 -2.26 19.07 3.50
C ASP A 172 -0.79 19.21 3.90
N ASN A 173 -0.50 19.74 5.09
CA ASN A 173 0.89 19.86 5.56
C ASN A 173 1.53 18.50 5.81
N ASP A 174 0.80 17.55 6.40
CA ASP A 174 1.29 16.19 6.64
C ASP A 174 1.60 15.49 5.31
N LEU A 175 0.71 15.60 4.32
CA LEU A 175 0.96 15.06 2.98
C LEU A 175 2.22 15.67 2.34
N TYR A 176 2.41 16.98 2.43
CA TYR A 176 3.60 17.63 1.88
C TYR A 176 4.88 17.17 2.57
N ASP A 177 4.82 16.93 3.87
CA ASP A 177 5.94 16.40 4.64
C ASP A 177 6.22 14.93 4.32
N VAL A 178 5.19 14.10 4.09
CA VAL A 178 5.35 12.72 3.61
C VAL A 178 6.04 12.69 2.24
N ILE A 179 5.67 13.60 1.32
CA ILE A 179 6.32 13.69 0.00
C ILE A 179 7.81 14.04 0.15
N ARG A 180 8.14 15.05 0.95
CA ARG A 180 9.54 15.45 1.21
C ARG A 180 10.33 14.34 1.91
N TYR A 181 9.70 13.67 2.87
CA TYR A 181 10.28 12.54 3.59
C TYR A 181 10.61 11.40 2.63
N GLY A 182 9.63 10.94 1.84
CA GLY A 182 9.82 9.85 0.88
C GLY A 182 10.93 10.14 -0.13
N ALA A 183 10.99 11.38 -0.65
CA ALA A 183 12.08 11.81 -1.53
C ALA A 183 13.43 11.78 -0.81
N ARG A 184 13.51 12.31 0.42
CA ARG A 184 14.74 12.37 1.22
C ARG A 184 15.32 10.99 1.52
N ILE A 185 14.48 10.01 1.85
CA ILE A 185 14.92 8.65 2.17
C ILE A 185 15.14 7.78 0.93
N GLY A 186 14.70 8.23 -0.25
CA GLY A 186 14.89 7.53 -1.52
C GLY A 186 13.80 6.51 -1.84
N CYS A 187 12.54 6.76 -1.49
CA CYS A 187 11.40 6.00 -2.00
C CYS A 187 11.21 6.22 -3.50
N ASP A 188 10.55 5.28 -4.16
CA ASP A 188 10.35 5.36 -5.61
C ASP A 188 9.11 6.18 -5.98
N ILE A 189 8.02 6.01 -5.23
CA ILE A 189 6.71 6.60 -5.55
C ILE A 189 6.00 6.97 -4.25
N ILE A 190 5.26 8.08 -4.26
CA ILE A 190 4.26 8.42 -3.26
C ILE A 190 2.88 8.19 -3.89
N ASN A 191 2.08 7.34 -3.28
CA ASN A 191 0.68 7.14 -3.62
C ASN A 191 -0.19 7.99 -2.69
N VAL A 192 -1.21 8.63 -3.24
CA VAL A 192 -2.20 9.35 -2.42
C VAL A 192 -3.59 8.82 -2.73
N GLY A 193 -4.22 8.22 -1.73
CA GLY A 193 -5.60 7.74 -1.79
C GLY A 193 -6.56 8.69 -1.08
N ARG A 194 -7.85 8.64 -1.45
CA ARG A 194 -8.89 9.37 -0.71
C ARG A 194 -9.37 8.55 0.46
N LEU A 195 -9.64 9.22 1.59
CA LEU A 195 -10.27 8.61 2.76
C LEU A 195 -11.60 7.93 2.38
N ASP A 196 -11.76 6.67 2.73
CA ASP A 196 -13.06 6.00 2.66
C ASP A 196 -13.89 6.36 3.90
N ARG A 197 -15.14 6.82 3.69
CA ARG A 197 -16.03 7.30 4.74
C ARG A 197 -17.21 6.36 5.00
N GLN A 198 -17.25 5.19 4.38
CA GLN A 198 -18.42 4.33 4.41
C GLN A 198 -18.93 4.04 5.82
N PHE A 199 -18.03 3.73 6.76
CA PHE A 199 -18.35 3.43 8.17
C PHE A 199 -17.86 4.51 9.14
N ARG A 200 -17.24 5.60 8.64
CA ARG A 200 -16.70 6.72 9.43
C ARG A 200 -17.24 8.05 8.90
N PRO A 201 -18.57 8.30 8.99
CA PRO A 201 -19.18 9.50 8.38
C PRO A 201 -18.73 10.82 9.02
N ASN A 202 -18.22 10.78 10.25
CA ASN A 202 -17.67 11.95 10.99
C ASN A 202 -16.27 12.34 10.52
N LEU A 203 -15.58 11.50 9.77
CA LEU A 203 -14.31 11.88 9.16
C LEU A 203 -14.60 12.67 7.87
N GLU A 204 -13.85 13.72 7.64
CA GLU A 204 -14.08 14.64 6.53
C GLU A 204 -13.02 14.49 5.45
N ARG A 205 -13.41 14.76 4.22
CA ARG A 205 -12.54 14.97 3.06
C ARG A 205 -12.45 16.46 2.76
N PRO A 206 -11.36 16.92 2.13
CA PRO A 206 -11.35 18.26 1.56
C PRO A 206 -12.50 18.42 0.56
N ASP A 207 -13.04 19.62 0.44
CA ASP A 207 -13.93 19.93 -0.65
C ASP A 207 -13.19 19.93 -2.00
N ALA A 208 -13.92 20.00 -3.11
CA ALA A 208 -13.32 19.91 -4.45
C ALA A 208 -12.32 21.04 -4.74
N GLN A 209 -12.51 22.24 -4.17
CA GLN A 209 -11.61 23.37 -4.37
C GLN A 209 -10.33 23.19 -3.53
N GLN A 210 -10.48 22.77 -2.28
CA GLN A 210 -9.37 22.43 -1.39
C GLN A 210 -8.56 21.27 -1.96
N GLU A 211 -9.21 20.18 -2.38
CA GLU A 211 -8.56 19.02 -2.98
C GLU A 211 -7.73 19.42 -4.21
N ARG A 212 -8.29 20.26 -5.10
CA ARG A 212 -7.56 20.77 -6.26
C ARG A 212 -6.31 21.57 -5.85
N SER A 213 -6.43 22.43 -4.83
CA SER A 213 -5.30 23.20 -4.31
C SER A 213 -4.21 22.31 -3.75
N ILE A 214 -4.61 21.28 -2.97
CA ILE A 214 -3.69 20.29 -2.39
C ILE A 214 -2.96 19.54 -3.51
N PHE A 215 -3.67 19.09 -4.55
CA PHE A 215 -3.07 18.39 -5.69
C PHE A 215 -2.01 19.23 -6.39
N LEU A 216 -2.33 20.47 -6.72
CA LEU A 216 -1.40 21.35 -7.41
C LEU A 216 -0.11 21.60 -6.58
N LYS A 217 -0.29 21.79 -5.27
CA LYS A 217 0.83 22.02 -4.37
C LYS A 217 1.66 20.75 -4.15
N ALA A 218 1.01 19.61 -3.97
CA ALA A 218 1.69 18.31 -3.84
C ALA A 218 2.50 17.96 -5.08
N ASP A 219 1.95 18.17 -6.29
CA ASP A 219 2.65 17.95 -7.55
C ASP A 219 3.85 18.91 -7.72
N GLU A 220 3.74 20.17 -7.28
CA GLU A 220 4.86 21.11 -7.27
C GLU A 220 6.00 20.61 -6.37
N ILE A 221 5.66 20.18 -5.15
CA ILE A 221 6.63 19.66 -4.17
C ILE A 221 7.27 18.38 -4.70
N ALA A 222 6.49 17.42 -5.19
CA ALA A 222 6.99 16.17 -5.71
C ALA A 222 7.98 16.39 -6.87
N ARG A 223 7.65 17.29 -7.81
CA ARG A 223 8.56 17.69 -8.90
C ARG A 223 9.84 18.35 -8.39
N SER A 224 9.74 19.23 -7.40
CA SER A 224 10.90 19.90 -6.82
C SER A 224 11.84 18.94 -6.08
N CYS A 225 11.28 17.88 -5.48
CA CYS A 225 12.01 16.83 -4.79
C CYS A 225 12.48 15.70 -5.73
N GLY A 226 12.03 15.67 -6.98
CA GLY A 226 12.38 14.63 -7.96
C GLY A 226 11.74 13.26 -7.67
N ILE A 227 10.59 13.22 -7.00
CA ILE A 227 9.87 11.99 -6.69
C ILE A 227 8.58 11.88 -7.49
N GLN A 228 8.22 10.67 -7.90
CA GLN A 228 6.95 10.40 -8.56
C GLN A 228 5.80 10.46 -7.54
N LEU A 229 4.70 11.13 -7.92
CA LEU A 229 3.46 11.20 -7.16
C LEU A 229 2.33 10.60 -7.99
N ASP A 230 1.64 9.61 -7.43
CA ASP A 230 0.50 8.93 -8.05
C ASP A 230 -0.77 9.17 -7.22
N TRP A 231 -1.82 9.67 -7.87
CA TRP A 231 -3.14 9.85 -7.28
C TRP A 231 -3.98 8.61 -7.53
N LEU A 232 -4.35 7.90 -6.47
CA LEU A 232 -5.22 6.74 -6.55
C LEU A 232 -6.68 7.20 -6.71
N GLN A 233 -7.36 6.67 -7.73
CA GLN A 233 -8.75 7.00 -8.04
C GLN A 233 -9.73 6.19 -7.19
#